data_7e6296c5cee7ee21b2f2decb68a773dc
#
_entry.id   7e6296c5cee7ee21b2f2decb68a773dc
#
_cell.length_a   1.000
_cell.length_b   1.000
_cell.length_c   1.000
_cell.angle_alpha   90.00
_cell.angle_beta   90.00
_cell.angle_gamma   90.00
#
_symmetry.space_group_name_H-M   'P 1'
#
loop_
_entity.id
_entity.type
_entity.pdbx_description
1 polymer ?
#
loop_
_entity_poly.entity_id
_entity_poly.type
_entity_poly.pdbx_seq_one_letter_code
_entity_poly.pdbx_strand_id
1 'polypeptide(L)'
;MPVHGAADHAADVALYLYILVNRAADRARYVAADARALLDETATYWDYVEAETVLAERQPCVRVYLTQNDVGEAQLRDLRAMVESLKGIEGGLDLGSLDVVVEIVKDEDWANNWKQFYKPMEIGQRLLVKPSWEELPAPTDRIVLEIDPGMVFGTGTHETTQLCLAQLDEHVRPGMKVIDLGGGSGILSVAALLLGADRALGVDIDPNAVDIAYNNADENGIARDRYTVVAGNVLDDNGFVDSLGTGYDIVVANIVAGVIVPLTDIVPRLLKKGGLYITSGIIAERAQEVIDAMQRNGFTVTYTENRKDWMVIVATR
;
A
#
# COMPACT_ATOMS: atom_id res chain seq x y z
N MET A 1 -41.30 21.43 -11.36
CA MET A 1 -40.98 20.06 -10.96
C MET A 1 -40.08 19.48 -12.04
N PRO A 2 -38.77 19.40 -11.89
CA PRO A 2 -37.93 18.51 -12.68
C PRO A 2 -37.63 17.24 -11.87
N VAL A 3 -37.87 16.13 -12.52
CA VAL A 3 -37.58 14.77 -12.04
C VAL A 3 -36.08 14.56 -12.13
N HIS A 4 -35.43 14.31 -10.99
CA HIS A 4 -34.04 13.87 -10.96
C HIS A 4 -33.96 12.46 -11.55
N GLY A 5 -33.24 12.33 -12.66
CA GLY A 5 -32.83 11.06 -13.21
C GLY A 5 -31.82 10.39 -12.26
N ALA A 6 -32.13 9.18 -11.86
CA ALA A 6 -31.18 8.27 -11.23
C ALA A 6 -30.04 7.99 -12.23
N ALA A 7 -28.82 8.29 -11.85
CA ALA A 7 -27.65 7.81 -12.57
C ALA A 7 -27.57 6.30 -12.35
N ASP A 8 -27.77 5.55 -13.42
CA ASP A 8 -27.43 4.12 -13.49
C ASP A 8 -25.90 3.99 -13.27
N HIS A 9 -25.51 3.59 -12.08
CA HIS A 9 -24.21 2.97 -11.87
C HIS A 9 -24.29 1.57 -12.47
N ALA A 10 -23.96 1.46 -13.76
CA ALA A 10 -23.63 0.18 -14.35
C ALA A 10 -22.40 -0.34 -13.59
N ALA A 11 -22.56 -1.44 -12.87
CA ALA A 11 -21.48 -2.14 -12.19
C ALA A 11 -20.38 -2.45 -13.22
N ASP A 12 -19.19 -1.91 -13.02
CA ASP A 12 -18.01 -2.23 -13.80
C ASP A 12 -17.63 -3.68 -13.50
N VAL A 13 -17.89 -4.58 -14.44
CA VAL A 13 -17.50 -5.98 -14.35
C VAL A 13 -16.15 -6.14 -15.05
N ALA A 14 -15.16 -6.66 -14.34
CA ALA A 14 -13.82 -6.91 -14.89
C ALA A 14 -13.76 -8.27 -15.60
N LEU A 15 -13.11 -8.31 -16.76
CA LEU A 15 -12.89 -9.51 -17.55
C LEU A 15 -11.46 -10.02 -17.27
N TYR A 16 -11.33 -11.27 -16.81
CA TYR A 16 -10.02 -11.90 -16.59
C TYR A 16 -9.62 -12.74 -17.79
N LEU A 17 -8.40 -12.56 -18.23
CA LEU A 17 -7.80 -13.32 -19.30
C LEU A 17 -6.57 -14.06 -18.82
N TYR A 18 -6.50 -15.36 -19.05
CA TYR A 18 -5.32 -16.17 -18.77
C TYR A 18 -4.71 -16.67 -20.09
N ILE A 19 -3.41 -16.48 -20.24
CA ILE A 19 -2.64 -17.07 -21.33
C ILE A 19 -1.73 -18.14 -20.72
N LEU A 20 -1.98 -19.40 -21.06
CA LEU A 20 -1.20 -20.54 -20.54
C LEU A 20 0.11 -20.69 -21.33
N VAL A 21 1.24 -20.67 -20.65
CA VAL A 21 2.59 -20.83 -21.21
C VAL A 21 3.22 -22.11 -20.66
N ASN A 22 3.80 -22.95 -21.50
CA ASN A 22 4.27 -24.26 -21.10
C ASN A 22 5.58 -24.21 -20.28
N ARG A 23 5.76 -25.20 -19.39
CA ARG A 23 6.83 -25.29 -18.41
C ARG A 23 8.06 -25.98 -19.03
N ALA A 24 9.10 -25.23 -19.37
CA ALA A 24 10.46 -25.76 -19.41
C ALA A 24 11.26 -25.10 -18.27
N ALA A 25 11.68 -25.88 -17.29
CA ALA A 25 12.18 -25.43 -16.00
C ALA A 25 13.39 -24.45 -16.01
N ASP A 26 14.13 -24.39 -17.12
CA ASP A 26 15.30 -23.50 -17.24
C ASP A 26 14.99 -22.14 -17.89
N ARG A 27 13.80 -21.96 -18.47
CA ARG A 27 13.39 -20.69 -19.14
C ARG A 27 12.49 -19.82 -18.26
N ALA A 28 11.92 -20.36 -17.21
CA ALA A 28 11.10 -19.59 -16.25
C ALA A 28 11.87 -18.40 -15.61
N ARG A 29 13.20 -18.49 -15.54
CA ARG A 29 14.06 -17.39 -15.06
C ARG A 29 14.13 -16.20 -16.02
N TYR A 30 14.04 -16.43 -17.34
CA TYR A 30 14.08 -15.33 -18.32
C TYR A 30 12.73 -14.61 -18.44
N VAL A 31 11.63 -15.36 -18.45
CA VAL A 31 10.27 -14.78 -18.47
C VAL A 31 9.97 -14.04 -17.15
N ALA A 32 10.48 -14.54 -16.01
CA ALA A 32 10.35 -13.87 -14.74
C ALA A 32 11.20 -12.58 -14.66
N ALA A 33 12.34 -12.52 -15.34
CA ALA A 33 13.17 -11.31 -15.39
C ALA A 33 12.54 -10.22 -16.28
N ASP A 34 11.98 -10.59 -17.44
CA ASP A 34 11.30 -9.65 -18.33
C ASP A 34 9.94 -9.21 -17.76
N ALA A 35 9.20 -10.11 -17.10
CA ALA A 35 7.98 -9.76 -16.37
C ALA A 35 8.28 -8.87 -15.15
N ARG A 36 9.43 -9.06 -14.50
CA ARG A 36 9.88 -8.21 -13.40
C ARG A 36 10.25 -6.81 -13.89
N ALA A 37 10.94 -6.68 -15.02
CA ALA A 37 11.24 -5.40 -15.65
C ALA A 37 9.96 -4.66 -16.10
N LEU A 38 8.97 -5.38 -16.62
CA LEU A 38 7.67 -4.82 -17.01
C LEU A 38 6.82 -4.42 -15.78
N LEU A 39 6.90 -5.19 -14.69
CA LEU A 39 6.28 -4.86 -13.41
C LEU A 39 6.96 -3.67 -12.74
N ASP A 40 8.28 -3.50 -12.88
CA ASP A 40 9.01 -2.35 -12.37
C ASP A 40 8.67 -1.05 -13.13
N GLU A 41 8.39 -1.13 -14.45
CA GLU A 41 7.91 0.02 -15.24
C GLU A 41 6.44 0.36 -14.94
N THR A 42 5.63 -0.60 -14.50
CA THR A 42 4.20 -0.41 -14.18
C THR A 42 3.92 -0.35 -12.68
N ALA A 43 4.93 -0.46 -11.83
CA ALA A 43 4.83 -0.51 -10.35
C ALA A 43 4.18 0.72 -9.70
N THR A 44 3.82 1.74 -10.48
CA THR A 44 3.05 2.89 -9.99
C THR A 44 1.57 2.56 -9.74
N TYR A 45 1.08 1.36 -10.12
CA TYR A 45 -0.35 1.03 -10.10
C TYR A 45 -0.73 -0.31 -9.47
N TRP A 46 0.23 -1.13 -8.96
CA TRP A 46 -0.12 -2.47 -8.50
C TRP A 46 0.44 -2.79 -7.11
N ASP A 47 -0.44 -3.20 -6.21
CA ASP A 47 -0.07 -3.84 -4.95
C ASP A 47 0.64 -5.17 -5.22
N TYR A 48 1.70 -5.42 -4.45
CA TYR A 48 2.58 -6.59 -4.52
C TYR A 48 1.79 -7.90 -4.40
N VAL A 49 1.76 -8.68 -5.47
CA VAL A 49 1.31 -10.07 -5.43
C VAL A 49 2.54 -10.93 -5.15
N GLU A 50 2.55 -11.68 -4.04
CA GLU A 50 3.61 -12.63 -3.71
C GLU A 50 3.80 -13.63 -4.87
N ALA A 51 4.84 -13.43 -5.66
CA ALA A 51 5.17 -14.28 -6.81
C ALA A 51 5.37 -15.76 -6.41
N GLU A 52 5.83 -16.04 -5.20
CA GLU A 52 6.07 -17.40 -4.71
C GLU A 52 4.78 -18.17 -4.43
N THR A 53 3.72 -17.53 -3.95
CA THR A 53 2.43 -18.19 -3.70
C THR A 53 1.69 -18.52 -4.98
N VAL A 54 1.92 -17.76 -6.05
CA VAL A 54 1.31 -17.99 -7.37
C VAL A 54 2.06 -19.06 -8.17
N LEU A 55 3.35 -19.26 -7.91
CA LEU A 55 4.22 -20.18 -8.66
C LEU A 55 4.20 -21.62 -8.15
N ALA A 56 3.71 -21.90 -6.94
CA ALA A 56 3.88 -23.20 -6.29
C ALA A 56 3.04 -24.33 -6.92
N GLU A 57 1.89 -24.08 -7.58
CA GLU A 57 1.01 -25.14 -8.08
C GLU A 57 0.28 -24.86 -9.40
N ARG A 58 0.59 -23.80 -10.16
CA ARG A 58 -0.15 -23.48 -11.40
C ARG A 58 0.77 -23.42 -12.63
N GLN A 59 0.21 -23.81 -13.77
CA GLN A 59 0.87 -23.62 -15.06
C GLN A 59 1.19 -22.12 -15.24
N PRO A 60 2.38 -21.76 -15.77
CA PRO A 60 2.71 -20.39 -16.06
C PRO A 60 1.64 -19.73 -16.91
N CYS A 61 1.11 -18.60 -16.50
CA CYS A 61 0.10 -17.87 -17.24
C CYS A 61 0.32 -16.35 -17.10
N VAL A 62 -0.10 -15.61 -18.12
CA VAL A 62 -0.20 -14.16 -18.07
C VAL A 62 -1.66 -13.81 -17.83
N ARG A 63 -1.92 -12.94 -16.84
CA ARG A 63 -3.26 -12.44 -16.53
C ARG A 63 -3.38 -11.00 -17.02
N VAL A 64 -4.48 -10.72 -17.71
CA VAL A 64 -4.82 -9.37 -18.16
C VAL A 64 -6.23 -9.05 -17.68
N TYR A 65 -6.43 -7.86 -17.13
CA TYR A 65 -7.70 -7.39 -16.63
C TYR A 65 -8.28 -6.39 -17.63
N LEU A 66 -9.50 -6.61 -18.08
CA LEU A 66 -10.20 -5.77 -19.05
C LEU A 66 -11.55 -5.37 -18.48
N THR A 67 -12.00 -4.16 -18.77
CA THR A 67 -13.34 -3.71 -18.39
C THR A 67 -14.40 -4.38 -19.28
N GLN A 68 -15.56 -4.70 -18.71
CA GLN A 68 -16.67 -5.27 -19.49
C GLN A 68 -17.48 -4.16 -20.16
N ASN A 69 -16.86 -3.56 -21.19
CA ASN A 69 -17.48 -2.56 -22.04
C ASN A 69 -16.92 -2.67 -23.47
N ASP A 70 -17.39 -1.83 -24.38
CA ASP A 70 -16.95 -1.83 -25.79
C ASP A 70 -15.43 -1.71 -25.96
N VAL A 71 -14.74 -0.99 -25.05
CA VAL A 71 -13.29 -0.80 -25.05
C VAL A 71 -12.59 -2.11 -24.67
N GLY A 72 -13.02 -2.74 -23.58
CA GLY A 72 -12.46 -4.01 -23.13
C GLY A 72 -12.71 -5.14 -24.12
N GLU A 73 -13.88 -5.16 -24.78
CA GLU A 73 -14.14 -6.12 -25.85
C GLU A 73 -13.23 -5.92 -27.06
N ALA A 74 -12.94 -4.66 -27.43
CA ALA A 74 -11.97 -4.37 -28.49
C ALA A 74 -10.57 -4.83 -28.10
N GLN A 75 -10.12 -4.53 -26.89
CA GLN A 75 -8.83 -4.97 -26.36
C GLN A 75 -8.72 -6.51 -26.31
N LEU A 76 -9.80 -7.21 -25.93
CA LEU A 76 -9.83 -8.67 -25.95
C LEU A 76 -9.68 -9.24 -27.36
N ARG A 77 -10.33 -8.64 -28.37
CA ARG A 77 -10.17 -9.05 -29.78
C ARG A 77 -8.72 -8.88 -30.25
N ASP A 78 -8.13 -7.73 -29.95
CA ASP A 78 -6.75 -7.42 -30.34
C ASP A 78 -5.76 -8.37 -29.66
N LEU A 79 -5.96 -8.66 -28.38
CA LEU A 79 -5.13 -9.58 -27.60
C LEU A 79 -5.21 -11.01 -28.12
N ARG A 80 -6.43 -11.49 -28.47
CA ARG A 80 -6.61 -12.80 -29.12
C ARG A 80 -5.90 -12.89 -30.47
N ALA A 81 -5.99 -11.83 -31.28
CA ALA A 81 -5.29 -11.77 -32.58
C ALA A 81 -3.77 -11.78 -32.38
N MET A 82 -3.25 -11.07 -31.39
CA MET A 82 -1.84 -11.06 -31.03
C MET A 82 -1.36 -12.47 -30.59
N VAL A 83 -2.08 -13.11 -29.67
CA VAL A 83 -1.75 -14.47 -29.20
C VAL A 83 -1.77 -15.47 -30.33
N GLU A 84 -2.76 -15.39 -31.24
CA GLU A 84 -2.84 -16.28 -32.41
C GLU A 84 -1.66 -16.08 -33.37
N SER A 85 -1.18 -14.83 -33.53
CA SER A 85 0.01 -14.54 -34.33
C SER A 85 1.30 -15.15 -33.74
N LEU A 86 1.36 -15.34 -32.42
CA LEU A 86 2.49 -15.98 -31.76
C LEU A 86 2.55 -17.48 -32.00
N LYS A 87 1.42 -18.14 -32.23
CA LYS A 87 1.37 -19.60 -32.55
C LYS A 87 2.03 -19.96 -33.88
N GLY A 88 2.15 -19.00 -34.79
CA GLY A 88 2.75 -19.17 -36.11
C GLY A 88 4.22 -18.82 -36.23
N ILE A 89 4.89 -18.44 -35.13
CA ILE A 89 6.30 -18.06 -35.20
C ILE A 89 7.19 -19.29 -35.24
N GLU A 90 7.73 -19.58 -36.44
CA GLU A 90 8.77 -20.59 -36.64
C GLU A 90 10.11 -20.03 -36.15
N GLY A 91 10.77 -20.68 -35.17
CA GLY A 91 12.11 -20.26 -34.81
C GLY A 91 12.53 -20.38 -33.36
N GLY A 92 12.00 -21.30 -32.59
CA GLY A 92 12.77 -21.83 -31.49
C GLY A 92 12.37 -21.46 -30.06
N LEU A 93 11.30 -20.75 -29.82
CA LEU A 93 10.74 -20.61 -28.48
C LEU A 93 9.48 -21.47 -28.35
N ASP A 94 9.49 -22.45 -27.44
CA ASP A 94 8.28 -23.14 -27.05
C ASP A 94 7.46 -22.21 -26.15
N LEU A 95 6.47 -21.53 -26.70
CA LEU A 95 5.58 -20.63 -26.02
C LEU A 95 4.41 -21.33 -25.30
N GLY A 96 4.35 -22.68 -25.38
CA GLY A 96 3.28 -23.47 -24.81
C GLY A 96 2.00 -23.47 -25.62
N SER A 97 0.88 -23.79 -24.98
CA SER A 97 -0.41 -23.91 -25.64
C SER A 97 -0.96 -22.60 -26.17
N LEU A 98 -0.57 -21.48 -25.55
CA LEU A 98 -1.11 -20.12 -25.78
C LEU A 98 -2.66 -20.10 -25.76
N ASP A 99 -3.25 -20.92 -24.88
CA ASP A 99 -4.68 -20.95 -24.70
C ASP A 99 -5.15 -19.68 -23.99
N VAL A 100 -6.18 -19.05 -24.58
CA VAL A 100 -6.80 -17.84 -24.03
C VAL A 100 -8.08 -18.24 -23.31
N VAL A 101 -8.03 -18.19 -21.98
CA VAL A 101 -9.19 -18.44 -21.11
C VAL A 101 -9.75 -17.10 -20.65
N VAL A 102 -11.05 -16.90 -20.80
CA VAL A 102 -11.75 -15.68 -20.38
C VAL A 102 -12.70 -16.05 -19.26
N GLU A 103 -12.53 -15.40 -18.11
CA GLU A 103 -13.41 -15.52 -16.95
C GLU A 103 -14.04 -14.17 -16.66
N ILE A 104 -15.33 -14.16 -16.41
CA ILE A 104 -16.04 -12.97 -15.96
C ILE A 104 -16.05 -13.01 -14.43
N VAL A 105 -15.41 -12.04 -13.82
CA VAL A 105 -15.43 -11.88 -12.36
C VAL A 105 -16.29 -10.65 -12.05
N LYS A 106 -17.27 -10.85 -11.20
CA LYS A 106 -18.08 -9.73 -10.71
C LYS A 106 -17.25 -8.94 -9.72
N ASP A 107 -17.31 -7.62 -9.78
CA ASP A 107 -16.61 -6.73 -8.86
C ASP A 107 -16.90 -7.06 -7.38
N GLU A 108 -18.13 -7.50 -7.09
CA GLU A 108 -18.53 -7.96 -5.75
C GLU A 108 -17.74 -9.17 -5.25
N ASP A 109 -17.40 -10.11 -6.13
CA ASP A 109 -16.64 -11.31 -5.77
C ASP A 109 -15.15 -10.98 -5.57
N TRP A 110 -14.61 -10.05 -6.35
CA TRP A 110 -13.24 -9.59 -6.21
C TRP A 110 -13.08 -8.67 -5.00
N ALA A 111 -13.97 -7.70 -4.84
CA ALA A 111 -13.93 -6.74 -3.74
C ALA A 111 -14.02 -7.41 -2.36
N ASN A 112 -14.59 -8.62 -2.26
CA ASN A 112 -14.81 -9.29 -0.99
C ASN A 112 -13.93 -10.54 -0.77
N ASN A 113 -13.36 -11.14 -1.82
CA ASN A 113 -12.58 -12.38 -1.69
C ASN A 113 -11.30 -12.21 -0.85
N TRP A 114 -10.65 -11.06 -0.87
CA TRP A 114 -9.47 -10.79 -0.04
C TRP A 114 -9.83 -10.66 1.44
N LYS A 115 -11.06 -10.22 1.77
CA LYS A 115 -11.53 -10.04 3.15
C LYS A 115 -11.46 -11.31 3.98
N GLN A 116 -11.68 -12.48 3.38
CA GLN A 116 -11.60 -13.78 4.08
C GLN A 116 -10.18 -14.11 4.58
N PHE A 117 -9.15 -13.55 3.94
CA PHE A 117 -7.74 -13.77 4.32
C PHE A 117 -7.22 -12.75 5.33
N TYR A 118 -7.99 -11.67 5.54
CA TYR A 118 -7.60 -10.64 6.48
C TYR A 118 -8.10 -11.00 7.88
N LYS A 119 -7.20 -11.51 8.71
CA LYS A 119 -7.49 -11.95 10.08
C LYS A 119 -6.86 -11.01 11.10
N PRO A 120 -7.44 -10.92 12.32
CA PRO A 120 -6.83 -10.17 13.41
C PRO A 120 -5.39 -10.58 13.66
N MET A 121 -4.52 -9.60 13.86
CA MET A 121 -3.09 -9.83 14.09
C MET A 121 -2.55 -8.97 15.23
N GLU A 122 -1.73 -9.56 16.07
CA GLU A 122 -1.02 -8.85 17.14
C GLU A 122 0.23 -8.17 16.58
N ILE A 123 0.43 -6.88 16.91
CA ILE A 123 1.60 -6.10 16.51
C ILE A 123 2.21 -5.46 17.74
N GLY A 124 3.53 -5.61 17.89
CA GLY A 124 4.22 -5.12 19.07
C GLY A 124 3.67 -5.73 20.36
N GLN A 125 3.64 -4.95 21.41
CA GLN A 125 3.19 -5.42 22.74
C GLN A 125 1.75 -5.00 23.07
N ARG A 126 1.28 -3.88 22.53
CA ARG A 126 0.02 -3.23 22.93
C ARG A 126 -1.07 -3.28 21.86
N LEU A 127 -0.72 -3.43 20.57
CA LEU A 127 -1.69 -3.34 19.48
C LEU A 127 -2.21 -4.72 19.05
N LEU A 128 -3.48 -4.73 18.65
CA LEU A 128 -4.12 -5.80 17.87
C LEU A 128 -4.85 -5.12 16.71
N VAL A 129 -4.47 -5.41 15.49
CA VAL A 129 -5.10 -4.88 14.27
C VAL A 129 -6.11 -5.89 13.77
N LYS A 130 -7.32 -5.44 13.49
CA LYS A 130 -8.36 -6.29 12.90
C LYS A 130 -9.15 -5.51 11.84
N PRO A 131 -9.66 -6.18 10.81
CA PRO A 131 -10.64 -5.56 9.93
C PRO A 131 -11.98 -5.32 10.66
N SER A 132 -12.74 -4.32 10.23
CA SER A 132 -14.02 -3.96 10.86
C SER A 132 -15.04 -5.08 10.83
N TRP A 133 -15.03 -5.95 9.82
CA TRP A 133 -15.95 -7.08 9.64
C TRP A 133 -15.59 -8.38 10.39
N GLU A 134 -14.44 -8.45 11.05
CA GLU A 134 -14.02 -9.64 11.83
C GLU A 134 -14.33 -9.43 13.31
N GLU A 135 -14.86 -10.45 13.96
CA GLU A 135 -14.99 -10.49 15.42
C GLU A 135 -13.72 -11.04 16.06
N LEU A 136 -13.43 -10.56 17.26
CA LEU A 136 -12.31 -11.12 18.01
C LEU A 136 -12.67 -12.52 18.53
N PRO A 137 -11.80 -13.49 18.35
CA PRO A 137 -12.05 -14.87 18.80
C PRO A 137 -12.10 -15.01 20.32
N ALA A 138 -11.52 -14.06 21.04
CA ALA A 138 -11.50 -14.00 22.51
C ALA A 138 -11.28 -12.55 22.98
N PRO A 139 -11.65 -12.22 24.24
CA PRO A 139 -11.28 -10.94 24.86
C PRO A 139 -9.77 -10.73 24.86
N THR A 140 -9.33 -9.48 24.73
CA THR A 140 -7.91 -9.10 24.71
C THR A 140 -7.68 -7.89 25.60
N ASP A 141 -6.50 -7.82 26.22
CA ASP A 141 -6.02 -6.64 26.94
C ASP A 141 -5.30 -5.64 26.01
N ARG A 142 -5.17 -5.99 24.72
CA ARG A 142 -4.53 -5.13 23.72
C ARG A 142 -5.46 -4.02 23.26
N ILE A 143 -4.86 -2.94 22.83
CA ILE A 143 -5.55 -1.84 22.14
C ILE A 143 -5.95 -2.36 20.75
N VAL A 144 -7.24 -2.42 20.50
CA VAL A 144 -7.80 -2.89 19.24
C VAL A 144 -7.83 -1.72 18.26
N LEU A 145 -7.18 -1.90 17.13
CA LEU A 145 -7.22 -1.00 15.97
C LEU A 145 -8.11 -1.65 14.91
N GLU A 146 -9.27 -1.09 14.68
CA GLU A 146 -10.16 -1.50 13.59
C GLU A 146 -9.82 -0.76 12.31
N ILE A 147 -9.76 -1.45 11.18
CA ILE A 147 -9.41 -0.83 9.91
C ILE A 147 -10.25 -1.40 8.76
N ASP A 148 -10.80 -0.51 7.95
CA ASP A 148 -11.31 -0.81 6.61
C ASP A 148 -10.50 0.02 5.60
N PRO A 149 -9.55 -0.57 4.89
CA PRO A 149 -8.68 0.18 4.00
C PRO A 149 -9.41 0.70 2.75
N GLY A 150 -10.60 0.17 2.43
CA GLY A 150 -11.31 0.53 1.22
C GLY A 150 -10.48 0.26 -0.04
N MET A 151 -10.36 1.28 -0.89
CA MET A 151 -9.60 1.23 -2.16
C MET A 151 -8.20 1.85 -2.06
N VAL A 152 -7.74 2.26 -0.87
CA VAL A 152 -6.41 2.88 -0.66
C VAL A 152 -5.43 1.92 0.00
N PHE A 153 -4.14 2.25 -0.09
CA PHE A 153 -3.09 1.49 0.58
C PHE A 153 -3.18 1.60 2.11
N GLY A 154 -2.70 0.58 2.83
CA GLY A 154 -2.65 0.58 4.29
C GLY A 154 -3.67 -0.37 4.93
N THR A 155 -3.73 -1.61 4.43
CA THR A 155 -4.56 -2.68 5.03
C THR A 155 -4.07 -3.14 6.40
N GLY A 156 -2.83 -2.84 6.78
CA GLY A 156 -2.21 -3.36 8.00
C GLY A 156 -1.56 -4.73 7.85
N THR A 157 -1.90 -5.50 6.81
CA THR A 157 -1.34 -6.85 6.61
C THR A 157 0.06 -6.85 6.02
N HIS A 158 0.42 -5.78 5.28
CA HIS A 158 1.72 -5.68 4.64
C HIS A 158 2.84 -5.51 5.69
N GLU A 159 4.00 -6.11 5.43
CA GLU A 159 5.16 -6.09 6.33
C GLU A 159 5.59 -4.67 6.70
N THR A 160 5.57 -3.74 5.74
CA THR A 160 5.96 -2.35 5.97
C THR A 160 5.05 -1.63 6.96
N THR A 161 3.73 -1.88 6.86
CA THR A 161 2.76 -1.32 7.79
C THR A 161 2.94 -1.92 9.19
N GLN A 162 3.13 -3.24 9.29
CA GLN A 162 3.40 -3.91 10.56
C GLN A 162 4.69 -3.39 11.22
N LEU A 163 5.75 -3.16 10.44
CA LEU A 163 7.00 -2.60 10.91
C LEU A 163 6.82 -1.17 11.47
N CYS A 164 6.10 -0.30 10.76
CA CYS A 164 5.79 1.05 11.26
C CYS A 164 4.93 1.01 12.53
N LEU A 165 3.88 0.17 12.55
CA LEU A 165 3.01 0.00 13.72
C LEU A 165 3.79 -0.50 14.94
N ALA A 166 4.73 -1.44 14.77
CA ALA A 166 5.59 -1.90 15.85
C ALA A 166 6.47 -0.77 16.42
N GLN A 167 7.00 0.10 15.57
CA GLN A 167 7.77 1.27 16.01
C GLN A 167 6.90 2.32 16.68
N LEU A 168 5.67 2.55 16.20
CA LEU A 168 4.71 3.42 16.90
C LEU A 168 4.32 2.84 18.26
N ASP A 169 4.09 1.53 18.34
CA ASP A 169 3.82 0.84 19.62
C ASP A 169 4.96 1.04 20.64
N GLU A 170 6.21 0.94 20.17
CA GLU A 170 7.38 1.14 21.03
C GLU A 170 7.57 2.60 21.48
N HIS A 171 7.33 3.57 20.59
CA HIS A 171 7.79 4.93 20.80
C HIS A 171 6.71 5.95 21.18
N VAL A 172 5.44 5.72 20.79
CA VAL A 172 4.36 6.68 21.13
C VAL A 172 4.11 6.74 22.64
N ARG A 173 4.04 7.96 23.16
CA ARG A 173 3.74 8.28 24.56
C ARG A 173 2.62 9.32 24.64
N PRO A 174 1.90 9.39 25.77
CA PRO A 174 0.87 10.39 25.99
C PRO A 174 1.37 11.83 25.77
N GLY A 175 0.56 12.63 25.08
CA GLY A 175 0.83 14.03 24.80
C GLY A 175 1.67 14.29 23.54
N MET A 176 2.14 13.25 22.84
CA MET A 176 2.90 13.42 21.62
C MET A 176 2.03 13.89 20.45
N LYS A 177 2.68 14.62 19.53
CA LYS A 177 2.13 15.01 18.23
C LYS A 177 2.80 14.20 17.13
N VAL A 178 2.00 13.59 16.27
CA VAL A 178 2.46 12.73 15.16
C VAL A 178 2.04 13.35 13.84
N ILE A 179 2.90 13.28 12.83
CA ILE A 179 2.53 13.54 11.44
C ILE A 179 2.85 12.31 10.60
N ASP A 180 1.88 11.93 9.77
CA ASP A 180 1.90 10.75 8.88
C ASP A 180 1.90 11.24 7.44
N LEU A 181 3.03 11.05 6.76
CA LEU A 181 3.25 11.53 5.39
C LEU A 181 3.06 10.37 4.40
N GLY A 182 2.03 10.47 3.55
CA GLY A 182 1.52 9.36 2.74
C GLY A 182 0.61 8.45 3.57
N GLY A 183 -0.36 9.06 4.28
CA GLY A 183 -1.16 8.39 5.31
C GLY A 183 -2.12 7.31 4.78
N GLY A 184 -2.52 7.38 3.50
CA GLY A 184 -3.43 6.42 2.88
C GLY A 184 -4.71 6.20 3.70
N SER A 185 -4.93 4.96 4.17
CA SER A 185 -6.06 4.60 5.04
C SER A 185 -6.07 5.31 6.41
N GLY A 186 -4.99 6.00 6.78
CA GLY A 186 -4.81 6.62 8.09
C GLY A 186 -4.40 5.66 9.21
N ILE A 187 -4.09 4.40 8.90
CA ILE A 187 -3.82 3.36 9.91
C ILE A 187 -2.72 3.75 10.89
N LEU A 188 -1.62 4.40 10.44
CA LEU A 188 -0.52 4.78 11.30
C LEU A 188 -0.89 5.95 12.22
N SER A 189 -1.64 6.91 11.69
CA SER A 189 -2.19 8.04 12.46
C SER A 189 -3.18 7.57 13.53
N VAL A 190 -4.13 6.70 13.15
CA VAL A 190 -5.12 6.14 14.09
C VAL A 190 -4.43 5.31 15.17
N ALA A 191 -3.47 4.47 14.79
CA ALA A 191 -2.66 3.71 15.75
C ALA A 191 -1.95 4.62 16.76
N ALA A 192 -1.30 5.68 16.27
CA ALA A 192 -0.62 6.62 17.15
C ALA A 192 -1.58 7.28 18.18
N LEU A 193 -2.79 7.64 17.72
CA LEU A 193 -3.82 8.25 18.59
C LEU A 193 -4.35 7.27 19.63
N LEU A 194 -4.57 6.00 19.26
CA LEU A 194 -4.98 4.93 20.17
C LEU A 194 -3.88 4.61 21.19
N LEU A 195 -2.61 4.67 20.80
CA LEU A 195 -1.44 4.47 21.65
C LEU A 195 -1.19 5.64 22.62
N GLY A 196 -1.95 6.75 22.49
CA GLY A 196 -1.93 7.87 23.44
C GLY A 196 -1.35 9.16 22.89
N ALA A 197 -1.03 9.28 21.61
CA ALA A 197 -0.69 10.57 21.03
C ALA A 197 -1.82 11.56 21.25
N ASP A 198 -1.50 12.83 21.51
CA ASP A 198 -2.49 13.89 21.70
C ASP A 198 -3.18 14.23 20.39
N ARG A 199 -2.40 14.42 19.35
CA ARG A 199 -2.86 14.79 18.01
C ARG A 199 -2.09 14.07 16.92
N ALA A 200 -2.78 13.80 15.80
CA ALA A 200 -2.16 13.35 14.57
C ALA A 200 -2.58 14.24 13.40
N LEU A 201 -1.67 14.42 12.44
CA LEU A 201 -1.93 15.01 11.14
C LEU A 201 -1.56 13.98 10.06
N GLY A 202 -2.55 13.56 9.27
CA GLY A 202 -2.34 12.76 8.07
C GLY A 202 -2.22 13.66 6.85
N VAL A 203 -1.27 13.36 5.99
CA VAL A 203 -1.09 14.04 4.70
C VAL A 203 -1.00 12.99 3.61
N ASP A 204 -1.81 13.12 2.57
CA ASP A 204 -1.74 12.25 1.40
C ASP A 204 -1.89 13.07 0.12
N ILE A 205 -1.30 12.58 -0.97
CA ILE A 205 -1.45 13.20 -2.30
C ILE A 205 -2.83 12.90 -2.91
N ASP A 206 -3.42 11.75 -2.55
CA ASP A 206 -4.72 11.33 -3.03
C ASP A 206 -5.83 11.98 -2.16
N PRO A 207 -6.70 12.84 -2.75
CA PRO A 207 -7.80 13.43 -2.00
C PRO A 207 -8.81 12.39 -1.48
N ASN A 208 -8.92 11.22 -2.09
CA ASN A 208 -9.81 10.15 -1.62
C ASN A 208 -9.35 9.55 -0.28
N ALA A 209 -8.05 9.59 0.00
CA ALA A 209 -7.50 9.13 1.28
C ALA A 209 -8.05 9.90 2.48
N VAL A 210 -8.45 11.15 2.30
CA VAL A 210 -8.98 12.00 3.38
C VAL A 210 -10.24 11.41 4.01
N ASP A 211 -11.22 11.07 3.18
CA ASP A 211 -12.49 10.51 3.67
C ASP A 211 -12.30 9.12 4.28
N ILE A 212 -11.44 8.29 3.66
CA ILE A 212 -11.15 6.94 4.15
C ILE A 212 -10.46 6.98 5.51
N ALA A 213 -9.46 7.85 5.67
CA ALA A 213 -8.73 8.02 6.92
C ALA A 213 -9.65 8.54 8.04
N TYR A 214 -10.57 9.43 7.71
CA TYR A 214 -11.55 9.89 8.67
C TYR A 214 -12.58 8.81 9.05
N ASN A 215 -13.04 8.00 8.11
CA ASN A 215 -13.95 6.89 8.41
C ASN A 215 -13.29 5.89 9.36
N ASN A 216 -12.04 5.52 9.09
CA ASN A 216 -11.28 4.64 9.99
C ASN A 216 -11.07 5.27 11.38
N ALA A 217 -10.86 6.57 11.47
CA ALA A 217 -10.76 7.27 12.76
C ALA A 217 -12.09 7.21 13.53
N ASP A 218 -13.21 7.42 12.86
CA ASP A 218 -14.55 7.37 13.47
C ASP A 218 -14.88 5.97 13.99
N GLU A 219 -14.54 4.90 13.25
CA GLU A 219 -14.69 3.51 13.69
C GLU A 219 -13.90 3.20 14.96
N ASN A 220 -12.75 3.86 15.14
CA ASN A 220 -11.92 3.73 16.33
C ASN A 220 -12.26 4.74 17.45
N GLY A 221 -13.34 5.48 17.31
CA GLY A 221 -13.78 6.46 18.31
C GLY A 221 -12.84 7.66 18.47
N ILE A 222 -12.04 7.97 17.46
CA ILE A 222 -11.12 9.11 17.49
C ILE A 222 -11.88 10.41 17.22
N ALA A 223 -11.81 11.33 18.16
CA ALA A 223 -12.46 12.64 18.04
C ALA A 223 -11.79 13.49 16.94
N ARG A 224 -12.62 14.21 16.17
CA ARG A 224 -12.18 15.02 15.02
C ARG A 224 -11.22 16.17 15.38
N ASP A 225 -11.21 16.63 16.61
CA ASP A 225 -10.28 17.64 17.10
C ASP A 225 -8.88 17.08 17.39
N ARG A 226 -8.74 15.76 17.46
CA ARG A 226 -7.45 15.08 17.65
C ARG A 226 -6.80 14.64 16.34
N TYR A 227 -7.56 14.47 15.26
CA TYR A 227 -7.08 14.00 13.99
C TYR A 227 -7.46 14.95 12.86
N THR A 228 -6.47 15.44 12.16
CA THR A 228 -6.65 16.25 10.94
C THR A 228 -6.05 15.48 9.77
N VAL A 229 -6.74 15.47 8.64
CA VAL A 229 -6.25 14.88 7.40
C VAL A 229 -6.34 15.92 6.30
N VAL A 230 -5.28 16.07 5.51
CA VAL A 230 -5.22 17.04 4.40
C VAL A 230 -4.65 16.38 3.15
N ALA A 231 -5.24 16.72 2.01
CA ALA A 231 -4.70 16.31 0.72
C ALA A 231 -3.68 17.33 0.22
N GLY A 232 -2.52 16.86 -0.23
CA GLY A 232 -1.49 17.72 -0.84
C GLY A 232 -0.15 17.03 -1.01
N ASN A 233 0.67 17.60 -1.89
CA ASN A 233 2.02 17.10 -2.15
C ASN A 233 3.07 17.95 -1.41
N VAL A 234 3.68 17.36 -0.41
CA VAL A 234 4.73 18.04 0.39
C VAL A 234 6.03 18.27 -0.40
N LEU A 235 6.24 17.57 -1.52
CA LEU A 235 7.44 17.73 -2.34
C LEU A 235 7.35 18.90 -3.32
N ASP A 236 6.15 19.31 -3.70
CA ASP A 236 5.93 20.31 -4.76
C ASP A 236 5.65 21.72 -4.23
N ASP A 237 5.17 21.85 -2.98
CA ASP A 237 4.72 23.13 -2.43
C ASP A 237 5.29 23.42 -1.04
N ASN A 238 6.24 24.33 -0.98
CA ASN A 238 6.83 24.79 0.27
C ASN A 238 5.82 25.54 1.16
N GLY A 239 4.86 26.26 0.57
CA GLY A 239 3.80 26.95 1.31
C GLY A 239 2.85 25.96 1.96
N PHE A 240 2.56 24.85 1.27
CA PHE A 240 1.80 23.75 1.86
C PHE A 240 2.53 23.14 3.06
N VAL A 241 3.84 22.87 2.93
CA VAL A 241 4.65 22.36 4.05
C VAL A 241 4.61 23.31 5.24
N ASP A 242 4.70 24.62 5.03
CA ASP A 242 4.63 25.62 6.09
C ASP A 242 3.26 25.62 6.81
N SER A 243 2.18 25.28 6.08
CA SER A 243 0.83 25.19 6.64
C SER A 243 0.61 23.97 7.55
N LEU A 244 1.45 22.93 7.43
CA LEU A 244 1.36 21.71 8.26
C LEU A 244 1.82 21.92 9.69
N GLY A 245 2.45 23.06 9.99
CA GLY A 245 3.00 23.36 11.30
C GLY A 245 4.32 22.67 11.56
N THR A 246 4.76 22.72 12.82
CA THR A 246 6.07 22.21 13.26
C THR A 246 6.01 21.59 14.65
N GLY A 247 7.12 21.00 15.08
CA GLY A 247 7.27 20.50 16.46
C GLY A 247 6.60 19.15 16.69
N TYR A 248 6.50 18.33 15.67
CA TYR A 248 6.04 16.96 15.80
C TYR A 248 7.07 16.12 16.56
N ASP A 249 6.58 15.27 17.44
CA ASP A 249 7.39 14.31 18.20
C ASP A 249 7.83 13.16 17.32
N ILE A 250 6.94 12.73 16.42
CA ILE A 250 7.17 11.66 15.46
C ILE A 250 6.71 12.14 14.08
N VAL A 251 7.56 11.93 13.08
CA VAL A 251 7.20 11.91 11.66
C VAL A 251 7.24 10.45 11.22
N VAL A 252 6.15 9.94 10.68
CA VAL A 252 6.10 8.60 10.11
C VAL A 252 5.80 8.68 8.63
N ALA A 253 6.42 7.80 7.82
CA ALA A 253 6.16 7.68 6.39
C ALA A 253 6.34 6.23 5.94
N ASN A 254 5.28 5.63 5.38
CA ASN A 254 5.31 4.28 4.82
C ASN A 254 5.07 4.35 3.32
N ILE A 255 6.10 4.72 2.58
CA ILE A 255 6.08 4.95 1.13
C ILE A 255 7.39 4.52 0.48
N VAL A 256 7.43 4.45 -0.85
CA VAL A 256 8.61 3.98 -1.58
C VAL A 256 9.85 4.86 -1.36
N ALA A 257 11.04 4.27 -1.39
CA ALA A 257 12.32 4.95 -1.17
C ALA A 257 12.53 6.18 -2.06
N GLY A 258 12.04 6.14 -3.31
CA GLY A 258 12.14 7.27 -4.25
C GLY A 258 11.41 8.53 -3.80
N VAL A 259 10.40 8.39 -2.92
CA VAL A 259 9.67 9.50 -2.29
C VAL A 259 10.28 9.85 -0.94
N ILE A 260 10.71 8.85 -0.15
CA ILE A 260 11.32 9.09 1.17
C ILE A 260 12.61 9.91 1.06
N VAL A 261 13.45 9.64 0.06
CA VAL A 261 14.74 10.37 -0.10
C VAL A 261 14.53 11.88 -0.19
N PRO A 262 13.75 12.43 -1.15
CA PRO A 262 13.48 13.88 -1.18
C PRO A 262 12.63 14.36 0.02
N LEU A 263 11.74 13.53 0.56
CA LEU A 263 10.96 13.85 1.75
C LEU A 263 11.85 14.12 2.97
N THR A 264 12.97 13.41 3.08
CA THR A 264 13.95 13.56 4.17
C THR A 264 14.53 14.98 4.25
N ASP A 265 14.56 15.74 3.15
CA ASP A 265 15.01 17.14 3.13
C ASP A 265 13.98 18.09 3.81
N ILE A 266 12.72 17.67 3.87
CA ILE A 266 11.59 18.44 4.42
C ILE A 266 11.38 18.12 5.90
N VAL A 267 11.55 16.88 6.31
CA VAL A 267 11.27 16.39 7.67
C VAL A 267 11.91 17.26 8.76
N PRO A 268 13.15 17.82 8.60
CA PRO A 268 13.74 18.73 9.59
C PRO A 268 12.92 19.98 9.92
N ARG A 269 12.02 20.41 9.03
CA ARG A 269 11.13 21.58 9.24
C ARG A 269 9.93 21.20 10.10
N LEU A 270 9.49 19.96 10.06
CA LEU A 270 8.31 19.43 10.73
C LEU A 270 8.66 18.89 12.12
N LEU A 271 9.75 18.14 12.21
CA LEU A 271 10.16 17.40 13.40
C LEU A 271 10.80 18.32 14.46
N LYS A 272 10.45 18.12 15.72
CA LYS A 272 11.15 18.78 16.84
C LYS A 272 12.57 18.22 17.02
N LYS A 273 13.42 18.98 17.68
CA LYS A 273 14.74 18.49 18.10
C LYS A 273 14.59 17.28 19.04
N GLY A 274 15.29 16.20 18.76
CA GLY A 274 15.16 14.92 19.50
C GLY A 274 13.91 14.13 19.16
N GLY A 275 13.13 14.54 18.16
CA GLY A 275 12.01 13.77 17.62
C GLY A 275 12.45 12.59 16.79
N LEU A 276 11.52 11.70 16.48
CA LEU A 276 11.77 10.47 15.74
C LEU A 276 11.22 10.57 14.32
N TYR A 277 12.01 10.13 13.36
CA TYR A 277 11.61 9.89 11.98
C TYR A 277 11.56 8.38 11.73
N ILE A 278 10.36 7.83 11.51
CA ILE A 278 10.10 6.42 11.28
C ILE A 278 9.72 6.25 9.82
N THR A 279 10.47 5.43 9.07
CA THR A 279 10.18 5.20 7.65
C THR A 279 10.15 3.71 7.33
N SER A 280 9.23 3.32 6.45
CA SER A 280 9.15 2.00 5.83
C SER A 280 8.61 2.12 4.40
N GLY A 281 8.27 0.99 3.74
CA GLY A 281 7.99 0.98 2.30
C GLY A 281 9.27 0.95 1.46
N ILE A 282 10.39 0.60 2.08
CA ILE A 282 11.73 0.60 1.52
C ILE A 282 12.14 -0.84 1.28
N ILE A 283 12.42 -1.23 0.03
CA ILE A 283 13.05 -2.51 -0.26
C ILE A 283 14.50 -2.50 0.24
N ALA A 284 15.00 -3.66 0.69
CA ALA A 284 16.29 -3.77 1.36
C ALA A 284 17.45 -3.22 0.50
N GLU A 285 17.41 -3.42 -0.82
CA GLU A 285 18.42 -2.93 -1.76
C GLU A 285 18.51 -1.41 -1.82
N ARG A 286 17.42 -0.70 -1.48
CA ARG A 286 17.35 0.76 -1.49
C ARG A 286 17.51 1.40 -0.11
N ALA A 287 17.71 0.60 0.94
CA ALA A 287 17.82 1.10 2.31
C ALA A 287 19.00 2.06 2.49
N GLN A 288 20.15 1.78 1.85
CA GLN A 288 21.36 2.60 1.99
C GLN A 288 21.17 4.02 1.46
N GLU A 289 20.43 4.22 0.36
CA GLU A 289 20.18 5.56 -0.17
C GLU A 289 19.32 6.42 0.77
N VAL A 290 18.36 5.78 1.49
CA VAL A 290 17.54 6.45 2.51
C VAL A 290 18.39 6.80 3.72
N ILE A 291 19.24 5.89 4.21
CA ILE A 291 20.16 6.14 5.31
C ILE A 291 21.11 7.30 4.99
N ASP A 292 21.67 7.32 3.78
CA ASP A 292 22.56 8.39 3.31
C ASP A 292 21.81 9.75 3.26
N ALA A 293 20.55 9.76 2.81
CA ALA A 293 19.72 10.96 2.83
C ALA A 293 19.46 11.46 4.26
N MET A 294 19.13 10.56 5.19
CA MET A 294 18.96 10.90 6.59
C MET A 294 20.23 11.51 7.19
N GLN A 295 21.38 10.89 6.98
CA GLN A 295 22.67 11.38 7.50
C GLN A 295 23.04 12.75 6.92
N ARG A 296 22.81 12.98 5.61
CA ARG A 296 23.03 14.30 4.99
C ARG A 296 22.16 15.39 5.60
N ASN A 297 20.99 15.04 6.11
CA ASN A 297 20.05 15.95 6.76
C ASN A 297 20.22 16.03 8.28
N GLY A 298 21.32 15.48 8.82
CA GLY A 298 21.68 15.58 10.22
C GLY A 298 20.91 14.63 11.14
N PHE A 299 20.30 13.58 10.57
CA PHE A 299 19.71 12.50 11.35
C PHE A 299 20.75 11.45 11.74
N THR A 300 20.54 10.87 12.92
CA THR A 300 21.26 9.68 13.38
C THR A 300 20.30 8.50 13.33
N VAL A 301 20.62 7.49 12.51
CA VAL A 301 19.84 6.24 12.47
C VAL A 301 20.08 5.49 13.78
N THR A 302 18.99 5.19 14.48
CA THR A 302 19.01 4.53 15.80
C THR A 302 18.53 3.10 15.76
N TYR A 303 17.74 2.75 14.75
CA TYR A 303 17.20 1.40 14.59
C TYR A 303 16.93 1.09 13.12
N THR A 304 17.16 -0.17 12.75
CA THR A 304 16.75 -0.75 11.46
C THR A 304 16.30 -2.18 11.66
N GLU A 305 15.23 -2.60 11.00
CA GLU A 305 14.80 -3.99 10.94
C GLU A 305 14.46 -4.35 9.49
N ASN A 306 14.86 -5.56 9.09
CA ASN A 306 14.46 -6.16 7.83
C ASN A 306 13.45 -7.27 8.10
N ARG A 307 12.34 -7.24 7.39
CA ARG A 307 11.35 -8.32 7.40
C ARG A 307 11.04 -8.71 5.97
N LYS A 308 11.40 -9.93 5.59
CA LYS A 308 11.47 -10.37 4.20
C LYS A 308 12.36 -9.39 3.38
N ASP A 309 11.82 -8.72 2.38
CA ASP A 309 12.55 -7.77 1.54
C ASP A 309 12.33 -6.30 1.94
N TRP A 310 11.65 -6.06 3.07
CA TRP A 310 11.22 -4.72 3.49
C TRP A 310 11.95 -4.23 4.73
N MET A 311 12.32 -2.96 4.71
CA MET A 311 13.02 -2.31 5.81
C MET A 311 12.14 -1.30 6.53
N VAL A 312 12.31 -1.22 7.85
CA VAL A 312 11.99 -0.01 8.64
C VAL A 312 13.29 0.64 9.08
N ILE A 313 13.32 1.96 9.03
CA ILE A 313 14.45 2.78 9.48
C ILE A 313 13.90 3.81 10.46
N VAL A 314 14.49 3.87 11.66
CA VAL A 314 14.18 4.88 12.67
C VAL A 314 15.41 5.75 12.88
N ALA A 315 15.20 7.07 12.85
CA ALA A 315 16.26 8.03 13.03
C ALA A 315 15.83 9.17 13.99
N THR A 316 16.77 9.80 14.64
CA THR A 316 16.55 10.97 15.50
C THR A 316 17.41 12.13 15.04
N ARG A 317 16.98 13.35 15.36
CA ARG A 317 17.70 14.58 15.00
C ARG A 317 18.07 15.41 16.24
#